data_1765991d73efeac59d70de47a5113eb4
#
_entry.id   1765991d73efeac59d70de47a5113eb4
#
_cell.length_a   1.000
_cell.length_b   1.000
_cell.length_c   1.000
_cell.angle_alpha   90.00
_cell.angle_beta   90.00
_cell.angle_gamma   90.00
#
_symmetry.space_group_name_H-M   'P 1'
#
loop_
_entity.id
_entity.type
_entity.pdbx_description
1 polymer ?
#
loop_
_entity_poly.entity_id
_entity_poly.type
_entity_poly.pdbx_seq_one_letter_code
_entity_poly.pdbx_strand_id
1 'polypeptide(L)'
;IIEPILIISDDEIGGAYLSGESITVEKRLINIFCEDKNFKDKMSFIIAHELAHYYLQHGWMLNTGLSYANEVGKSLKYKGYSIEEIKEAESQADIYAGFYGQISGYKTLDFAKEVIRAVYEEYNLPKQLKKYPSFSERLKIIDDKYKQANDLSKIFDLANILLKLGEQEIALEFYRSIISSKFNSREIYNNLALAYLLYSIEIS
;
A
#
# COMPACT_ATOMS: atom_id res chain seq x y z
N ILE A 1 -13.87 -0.40 -11.85
CA ILE A 1 -13.27 0.16 -10.62
C ILE A 1 -12.97 1.61 -10.94
N ILE A 2 -13.55 2.52 -10.16
CA ILE A 2 -13.28 3.96 -10.27
C ILE A 2 -11.89 4.19 -9.65
N GLU A 3 -11.05 4.98 -10.29
CA GLU A 3 -9.76 5.36 -9.70
C GLU A 3 -9.99 6.45 -8.65
N PRO A 4 -9.39 6.34 -7.46
CA PRO A 4 -9.56 7.36 -6.43
C PRO A 4 -8.92 8.68 -6.86
N ILE A 5 -9.56 9.77 -6.47
CA ILE A 5 -9.07 11.14 -6.73
C ILE A 5 -8.03 11.49 -5.67
N LEU A 6 -6.85 11.97 -6.09
CA LEU A 6 -5.83 12.48 -5.18
C LEU A 6 -6.08 13.96 -4.87
N ILE A 7 -6.22 14.29 -3.60
CA ILE A 7 -6.45 15.64 -3.09
C ILE A 7 -5.26 16.04 -2.20
N ILE A 8 -4.76 17.25 -2.41
CA ILE A 8 -3.77 17.86 -1.50
C ILE A 8 -4.51 18.85 -0.63
N SER A 9 -4.39 18.71 0.70
CA SER A 9 -5.09 19.55 1.68
C SER A 9 -4.13 20.33 2.57
N ASP A 10 -4.58 21.49 3.00
CA ASP A 10 -3.94 22.29 4.06
C ASP A 10 -4.45 21.90 5.47
N ASP A 11 -5.42 20.99 5.56
CA ASP A 11 -5.92 20.51 6.84
C ASP A 11 -4.84 19.72 7.60
N GLU A 12 -4.87 19.83 8.94
CA GLU A 12 -3.96 19.08 9.81
C GLU A 12 -4.76 18.01 10.58
N ILE A 13 -5.22 16.97 9.84
CA ILE A 13 -6.07 15.90 10.40
C ILE A 13 -5.25 14.67 10.77
N GLY A 14 -4.12 14.41 10.10
CA GLY A 14 -3.28 13.27 10.43
C GLY A 14 -2.47 12.66 9.27
N GLY A 15 -2.07 13.45 8.29
CA GLY A 15 -1.11 13.07 7.25
C GLY A 15 -1.72 12.70 5.91
N ALA A 16 -2.11 11.46 5.72
CA ALA A 16 -2.84 11.00 4.54
C ALA A 16 -4.03 10.15 4.98
N TYR A 17 -5.09 10.15 4.18
CA TYR A 17 -6.28 9.36 4.47
C TYR A 17 -7.16 9.12 3.26
N LEU A 18 -7.85 7.98 3.29
CA LEU A 18 -8.89 7.63 2.34
C LEU A 18 -10.25 8.16 2.83
N SER A 19 -11.00 8.86 1.98
CA SER A 19 -12.36 9.29 2.25
C SER A 19 -13.25 9.02 1.04
N GLY A 20 -14.09 8.01 1.11
CA GLY A 20 -14.90 7.57 -0.01
C GLY A 20 -14.03 7.16 -1.22
N GLU A 21 -14.13 7.91 -2.31
CA GLU A 21 -13.37 7.69 -3.54
C GLU A 21 -12.15 8.64 -3.67
N SER A 22 -11.74 9.30 -2.59
CA SER A 22 -10.60 10.21 -2.62
C SER A 22 -9.54 9.86 -1.59
N ILE A 23 -8.28 10.01 -2.00
CA ILE A 23 -7.11 9.95 -1.13
C ILE A 23 -6.68 11.39 -0.89
N THR A 24 -6.72 11.82 0.35
CA THR A 24 -6.23 13.14 0.74
C THR A 24 -4.85 13.02 1.35
N VAL A 25 -3.93 13.90 0.92
CA VAL A 25 -2.58 14.00 1.46
C VAL A 25 -2.36 15.43 1.93
N GLU A 26 -1.95 15.58 3.18
CA GLU A 26 -1.68 16.88 3.77
C GLU A 26 -0.38 17.49 3.22
N LYS A 27 -0.37 18.79 2.95
CA LYS A 27 0.86 19.51 2.57
C LYS A 27 1.97 19.35 3.61
N ARG A 28 1.61 19.30 4.90
CA ARG A 28 2.56 19.05 5.97
C ARG A 28 3.31 17.74 5.75
N LEU A 29 2.62 16.67 5.39
CA LEU A 29 3.21 15.38 5.10
C LEU A 29 4.15 15.43 3.88
N ILE A 30 3.74 16.15 2.83
CA ILE A 30 4.58 16.36 1.65
C ILE A 30 5.86 17.10 2.03
N ASN A 31 5.75 18.13 2.89
CA ASN A 31 6.89 18.96 3.31
C ASN A 31 7.94 18.18 4.10
N ILE A 32 7.58 17.09 4.79
CA ILE A 32 8.57 16.23 5.48
C ILE A 32 9.63 15.71 4.50
N PHE A 33 9.22 15.42 3.27
CA PHE A 33 10.06 14.72 2.30
C PHE A 33 10.43 15.56 1.07
N CYS A 34 9.89 16.77 0.90
CA CYS A 34 9.99 17.55 -0.36
C CYS A 34 11.44 17.85 -0.78
N GLU A 35 12.38 17.95 0.16
CA GLU A 35 13.80 18.17 -0.11
C GLU A 35 14.62 16.86 -0.16
N ASP A 36 13.99 15.71 0.09
CA ASP A 36 14.69 14.42 0.08
C ASP A 36 14.89 13.92 -1.35
N LYS A 37 16.10 13.46 -1.66
CA LYS A 37 16.40 12.86 -2.98
C LYS A 37 15.52 11.65 -3.34
N ASN A 38 14.98 10.96 -2.33
CA ASN A 38 14.10 9.80 -2.45
C ASN A 38 12.62 10.18 -2.24
N PHE A 39 12.28 11.47 -2.42
CA PHE A 39 10.92 11.99 -2.24
C PHE A 39 9.85 11.11 -2.91
N LYS A 40 10.08 10.75 -4.18
CA LYS A 40 9.12 9.94 -4.95
C LYS A 40 8.88 8.57 -4.33
N ASP A 41 9.93 7.89 -3.91
CA ASP A 41 9.84 6.57 -3.30
C ASP A 41 9.08 6.62 -1.97
N LYS A 42 9.37 7.62 -1.14
CA LYS A 42 8.72 7.82 0.17
C LYS A 42 7.26 8.21 0.03
N MET A 43 6.95 9.16 -0.85
CA MET A 43 5.56 9.56 -1.12
C MET A 43 4.78 8.43 -1.77
N SER A 44 5.40 7.63 -2.64
CA SER A 44 4.76 6.46 -3.24
C SER A 44 4.37 5.42 -2.19
N PHE A 45 5.16 5.23 -1.13
CA PHE A 45 4.76 4.35 -0.02
C PHE A 45 3.49 4.84 0.66
N ILE A 46 3.40 6.14 0.95
CA ILE A 46 2.23 6.74 1.61
C ILE A 46 0.97 6.60 0.72
N ILE A 47 1.09 6.98 -0.55
CA ILE A 47 -0.04 6.88 -1.49
C ILE A 47 -0.46 5.42 -1.69
N ALA A 48 0.50 4.51 -1.81
CA ALA A 48 0.22 3.09 -1.96
C ALA A 48 -0.42 2.46 -0.71
N HIS A 49 -0.13 2.99 0.50
CA HIS A 49 -0.81 2.60 1.73
C HIS A 49 -2.31 2.95 1.68
N GLU A 50 -2.65 4.16 1.27
CA GLU A 50 -4.04 4.57 1.11
C GLU A 50 -4.74 3.83 -0.04
N LEU A 51 -4.01 3.56 -1.15
CA LEU A 51 -4.51 2.72 -2.24
C LEU A 51 -4.77 1.28 -1.78
N ALA A 52 -3.94 0.73 -0.89
CA ALA A 52 -4.18 -0.59 -0.33
C ALA A 52 -5.49 -0.63 0.46
N HIS A 53 -5.77 0.38 1.28
CA HIS A 53 -7.06 0.51 1.96
C HIS A 53 -8.23 0.58 0.97
N TYR A 54 -8.08 1.32 -0.13
CA TYR A 54 -9.10 1.44 -1.16
C TYR A 54 -9.37 0.11 -1.87
N TYR A 55 -8.34 -0.55 -2.39
CA TYR A 55 -8.49 -1.79 -3.17
C TYR A 55 -8.84 -3.02 -2.33
N LEU A 56 -8.39 -3.08 -1.09
CA LEU A 56 -8.75 -4.13 -0.14
C LEU A 56 -10.10 -3.87 0.55
N GLN A 57 -10.77 -2.79 0.16
CA GLN A 57 -12.08 -2.39 0.69
C GLN A 57 -12.08 -2.17 2.21
N HIS A 58 -10.97 -1.66 2.76
CA HIS A 58 -10.88 -1.26 4.16
C HIS A 58 -11.67 0.05 4.44
N GLY A 59 -12.14 0.74 3.41
CA GLY A 59 -12.81 2.04 3.51
C GLY A 59 -14.11 2.05 4.32
N TRP A 60 -14.78 0.92 4.44
CA TRP A 60 -15.93 0.75 5.32
C TRP A 60 -15.53 0.73 6.82
N MET A 61 -14.27 0.34 7.14
CA MET A 61 -13.67 0.51 8.46
C MET A 61 -13.23 1.94 8.71
N LEU A 62 -12.88 2.65 7.65
CA LEU A 62 -12.10 3.88 7.64
C LEU A 62 -12.93 5.09 7.16
N ASN A 63 -14.15 5.26 7.64
CA ASN A 63 -14.74 6.61 7.61
C ASN A 63 -13.90 7.60 8.44
N THR A 64 -12.64 7.23 8.62
CA THR A 64 -11.61 7.94 9.36
C THR A 64 -10.31 7.56 8.72
N GLY A 65 -9.79 8.41 7.87
CA GLY A 65 -8.42 8.27 7.40
C GLY A 65 -7.43 7.95 8.53
N LEU A 66 -6.15 7.93 8.22
CA LEU A 66 -5.05 7.99 9.20
C LEU A 66 -5.21 9.20 10.14
N SER A 67 -6.41 9.41 10.66
CA SER A 67 -6.66 10.44 11.64
C SER A 67 -6.25 9.89 13.01
N TYR A 68 -4.93 9.67 13.16
CA TYR A 68 -4.32 9.58 14.50
C TYR A 68 -4.80 10.73 15.39
N ALA A 69 -5.10 11.90 14.80
CA ALA A 69 -5.73 13.03 15.47
C ALA A 69 -7.08 12.69 16.13
N ASN A 70 -7.82 11.73 15.62
CA ASN A 70 -9.11 11.34 16.21
C ASN A 70 -8.97 10.42 17.44
N GLU A 71 -7.86 9.75 17.65
CA GLU A 71 -7.61 9.06 18.93
C GLU A 71 -7.23 10.05 20.06
N VAL A 72 -6.66 11.20 19.69
CA VAL A 72 -6.27 12.25 20.66
C VAL A 72 -7.43 13.21 20.92
N GLY A 73 -8.39 13.35 20.04
CA GLY A 73 -9.37 14.42 20.10
C GLY A 73 -10.86 14.08 20.09
N LYS A 74 -11.33 13.02 19.46
CA LYS A 74 -12.77 12.67 19.44
C LYS A 74 -12.98 11.17 19.21
N SER A 75 -13.71 10.53 20.11
CA SER A 75 -14.24 9.18 20.00
C SER A 75 -15.17 9.05 18.78
N LEU A 76 -14.60 8.74 17.62
CA LEU A 76 -15.41 8.27 16.50
C LEU A 76 -15.82 6.83 16.78
N LYS A 77 -17.12 6.58 16.81
CA LYS A 77 -17.70 5.26 16.99
C LYS A 77 -17.37 4.43 15.75
N TYR A 78 -16.34 3.58 15.84
CA TYR A 78 -16.15 2.48 14.93
C TYR A 78 -17.36 1.53 15.07
N LYS A 79 -18.32 1.67 14.17
CA LYS A 79 -19.52 0.83 14.20
C LYS A 79 -19.12 -0.59 13.79
N GLY A 80 -18.88 -1.45 14.75
CA GLY A 80 -18.98 -2.89 14.56
C GLY A 80 -17.67 -3.65 14.32
N TYR A 81 -16.48 -3.01 14.32
CA TYR A 81 -15.19 -3.68 14.08
C TYR A 81 -14.39 -3.89 15.33
N SER A 82 -13.75 -5.06 15.42
CA SER A 82 -12.83 -5.39 16.49
C SER A 82 -11.50 -4.63 16.32
N ILE A 83 -10.76 -4.48 17.42
CA ILE A 83 -9.42 -3.90 17.41
C ILE A 83 -8.49 -4.73 16.52
N GLU A 84 -8.66 -6.03 16.54
CA GLU A 84 -7.89 -7.00 15.76
C GLU A 84 -8.08 -6.79 14.25
N GLU A 85 -9.32 -6.59 13.80
CA GLU A 85 -9.62 -6.31 12.38
C GLU A 85 -8.99 -5.00 11.91
N ILE A 86 -9.00 -3.97 12.73
CA ILE A 86 -8.35 -2.69 12.41
C ILE A 86 -6.83 -2.85 12.32
N LYS A 87 -6.23 -3.56 13.29
CA LYS A 87 -4.79 -3.84 13.27
C LYS A 87 -4.37 -4.66 12.06
N GLU A 88 -5.18 -5.63 11.68
CA GLU A 88 -4.91 -6.45 10.49
C GLU A 88 -5.00 -5.60 9.21
N ALA A 89 -6.00 -4.74 9.07
CA ALA A 89 -6.16 -3.86 7.92
C ALA A 89 -4.97 -2.90 7.75
N GLU A 90 -4.48 -2.28 8.84
CA GLU A 90 -3.30 -1.43 8.83
C GLU A 90 -2.03 -2.20 8.46
N SER A 91 -1.90 -3.41 9.02
CA SER A 91 -0.76 -4.30 8.73
C SER A 91 -0.75 -4.73 7.27
N GLN A 92 -1.92 -5.03 6.71
CA GLN A 92 -2.08 -5.33 5.29
C GLN A 92 -1.72 -4.11 4.45
N ALA A 93 -2.22 -2.93 4.80
CA ALA A 93 -1.93 -1.71 4.07
C ALA A 93 -0.42 -1.40 4.02
N ASP A 94 0.32 -1.57 5.10
CA ASP A 94 1.77 -1.39 5.14
C ASP A 94 2.51 -2.36 4.20
N ILE A 95 2.10 -3.64 4.20
CA ILE A 95 2.72 -4.67 3.36
C ILE A 95 2.42 -4.44 1.88
N TYR A 96 1.16 -4.16 1.57
CA TYR A 96 0.74 -3.91 0.19
C TYR A 96 1.27 -2.60 -0.34
N ALA A 97 1.44 -1.56 0.50
CA ALA A 97 2.10 -0.32 0.11
C ALA A 97 3.53 -0.56 -0.39
N GLY A 98 4.29 -1.36 0.34
CA GLY A 98 5.61 -1.77 -0.07
C GLY A 98 5.59 -2.50 -1.41
N PHE A 99 4.71 -3.49 -1.58
CA PHE A 99 4.61 -4.28 -2.79
C PHE A 99 4.10 -3.48 -3.99
N TYR A 100 2.99 -2.74 -3.85
CA TYR A 100 2.41 -1.96 -4.96
C TYR A 100 3.36 -0.89 -5.48
N GLY A 101 4.03 -0.16 -4.58
CA GLY A 101 5.01 0.82 -4.99
C GLY A 101 6.20 0.17 -5.71
N GLN A 102 6.66 -1.00 -5.23
CA GLN A 102 7.79 -1.71 -5.82
C GLN A 102 7.48 -2.17 -7.25
N ILE A 103 6.31 -2.79 -7.49
CA ILE A 103 5.90 -3.22 -8.84
C ILE A 103 5.58 -2.04 -9.77
N SER A 104 5.36 -0.86 -9.21
CA SER A 104 5.19 0.41 -9.96
C SER A 104 6.52 1.12 -10.25
N GLY A 105 7.66 0.52 -9.88
CA GLY A 105 9.00 1.03 -10.15
C GLY A 105 9.58 1.97 -9.09
N TYR A 106 8.95 2.07 -7.91
CA TYR A 106 9.43 2.84 -6.77
C TYR A 106 10.09 1.94 -5.73
N LYS A 107 11.08 2.44 -5.00
CA LYS A 107 11.79 1.69 -3.93
C LYS A 107 11.06 1.77 -2.59
N THR A 108 9.76 1.58 -2.59
CA THR A 108 8.92 1.77 -1.40
C THR A 108 9.29 0.86 -0.24
N LEU A 109 9.67 -0.38 -0.51
CA LEU A 109 10.11 -1.33 0.52
C LEU A 109 11.35 -0.84 1.26
N ASP A 110 12.29 -0.21 0.56
CA ASP A 110 13.55 0.27 1.16
C ASP A 110 13.30 1.43 2.13
N PHE A 111 12.26 2.23 1.90
CA PHE A 111 11.96 3.44 2.67
C PHE A 111 10.78 3.30 3.64
N ALA A 112 10.04 2.19 3.60
CA ALA A 112 8.83 1.99 4.41
C ALA A 112 9.02 2.34 5.90
N LYS A 113 10.07 1.81 6.53
CA LYS A 113 10.35 2.08 7.96
C LYS A 113 10.73 3.53 8.24
N GLU A 114 11.48 4.14 7.32
CA GLU A 114 11.88 5.54 7.45
C GLU A 114 10.66 6.46 7.36
N VAL A 115 9.77 6.19 6.40
CA VAL A 115 8.51 6.93 6.25
C VAL A 115 7.66 6.82 7.51
N ILE A 116 7.45 5.61 8.03
CA ILE A 116 6.66 5.42 9.26
C ILE A 116 7.28 6.19 10.43
N ARG A 117 8.61 6.14 10.60
CA ARG A 117 9.28 6.91 11.66
C ARG A 117 9.06 8.40 11.51
N ALA A 118 9.29 8.94 10.32
CA ALA A 118 9.14 10.37 10.05
C ALA A 118 7.69 10.84 10.32
N VAL A 119 6.68 10.05 9.92
CA VAL A 119 5.28 10.36 10.22
C VAL A 119 5.02 10.37 11.71
N TYR A 120 5.48 9.35 12.46
CA TYR A 120 5.28 9.30 13.90
C TYR A 120 5.96 10.47 14.63
N GLU A 121 7.14 10.88 14.18
CA GLU A 121 7.88 12.02 14.76
C GLU A 121 7.20 13.34 14.45
N GLU A 122 6.85 13.59 13.19
CA GLU A 122 6.25 14.85 12.73
C GLU A 122 4.90 15.12 13.39
N TYR A 123 4.05 14.08 13.48
CA TYR A 123 2.72 14.20 14.06
C TYR A 123 2.67 13.93 15.57
N ASN A 124 3.83 13.73 16.22
CA ASN A 124 3.93 13.45 17.65
C ASN A 124 3.03 12.26 18.08
N LEU A 125 3.01 11.19 17.25
CA LEU A 125 2.08 10.11 17.47
C LEU A 125 2.50 9.24 18.67
N PRO A 126 1.52 8.79 19.49
CA PRO A 126 1.82 7.85 20.57
C PRO A 126 2.40 6.55 20.00
N LYS A 127 3.52 6.07 20.56
CA LYS A 127 4.13 4.80 20.13
C LYS A 127 3.25 3.57 20.40
N GLN A 128 2.27 3.70 21.28
CA GLN A 128 1.23 2.70 21.57
C GLN A 128 -0.14 3.31 21.34
N LEU A 129 -0.85 2.78 20.36
CA LEU A 129 -2.21 3.15 20.01
C LEU A 129 -3.12 1.98 20.38
N LYS A 130 -4.28 2.26 21.02
CA LYS A 130 -5.18 1.19 21.48
C LYS A 130 -5.78 0.39 20.34
N LYS A 131 -6.07 1.03 19.21
CA LYS A 131 -6.82 0.45 18.08
C LYS A 131 -5.95 0.16 16.85
N TYR A 132 -4.74 0.65 16.81
CA TYR A 132 -3.80 0.46 15.70
C TYR A 132 -2.62 -0.38 16.14
N PRO A 133 -1.90 -1.02 15.21
CA PRO A 133 -0.62 -1.62 15.54
C PRO A 133 0.29 -0.55 16.17
N SER A 134 0.98 -0.91 17.24
CA SER A 134 1.99 -0.03 17.81
C SER A 134 3.09 0.27 16.80
N PHE A 135 3.83 1.34 17.02
CA PHE A 135 4.99 1.69 16.19
C PHE A 135 5.96 0.51 16.00
N SER A 136 6.27 -0.22 17.09
CA SER A 136 7.14 -1.38 17.04
C SER A 136 6.54 -2.57 16.29
N GLU A 137 5.23 -2.80 16.40
CA GLU A 137 4.52 -3.82 15.65
C GLU A 137 4.56 -3.52 14.15
N ARG A 138 4.30 -2.27 13.72
CA ARG A 138 4.39 -1.87 12.31
C ARG A 138 5.79 -2.11 11.73
N LEU A 139 6.84 -1.69 12.43
CA LEU A 139 8.21 -1.91 11.98
C LEU A 139 8.55 -3.40 11.87
N LYS A 140 8.09 -4.21 12.83
CA LYS A 140 8.29 -5.67 12.82
C LYS A 140 7.55 -6.33 11.66
N ILE A 141 6.31 -5.96 11.39
CA ILE A 141 5.52 -6.47 10.27
C ILE A 141 6.24 -6.23 8.94
N ILE A 142 6.78 -5.01 8.77
CA ILE A 142 7.58 -4.68 7.59
C ILE A 142 8.82 -5.60 7.50
N ASP A 143 9.55 -5.80 8.60
CA ASP A 143 10.72 -6.69 8.60
C ASP A 143 10.36 -8.13 8.23
N ASP A 144 9.31 -8.66 8.85
CA ASP A 144 8.88 -10.05 8.66
C ASP A 144 8.36 -10.30 7.23
N LYS A 145 7.78 -9.29 6.59
CA LYS A 145 7.16 -9.40 5.26
C LYS A 145 7.97 -8.82 4.12
N TYR A 146 8.99 -8.02 4.43
CA TYR A 146 9.84 -7.37 3.43
C TYR A 146 10.37 -8.35 2.39
N LYS A 147 10.95 -9.45 2.85
CA LYS A 147 11.54 -10.46 1.96
C LYS A 147 10.49 -11.04 1.01
N GLN A 148 9.32 -11.41 1.53
CA GLN A 148 8.24 -11.97 0.71
C GLN A 148 7.78 -10.97 -0.35
N ALA A 149 7.50 -9.72 0.03
CA ALA A 149 7.05 -8.67 -0.89
C ALA A 149 8.11 -8.36 -1.96
N ASN A 150 9.39 -8.28 -1.57
CA ASN A 150 10.50 -8.05 -2.48
C ASN A 150 10.73 -9.22 -3.45
N ASP A 151 10.62 -10.46 -2.99
CA ASP A 151 10.76 -11.63 -3.85
C ASP A 151 9.60 -11.71 -4.86
N LEU A 152 8.37 -11.43 -4.42
CA LEU A 152 7.21 -11.39 -5.31
C LEU A 152 7.27 -10.24 -6.32
N SER A 153 7.82 -9.08 -5.97
CA SER A 153 8.02 -8.00 -6.94
C SER A 153 9.02 -8.40 -8.04
N LYS A 154 10.10 -9.11 -7.69
CA LYS A 154 11.05 -9.63 -8.68
C LYS A 154 10.42 -10.70 -9.60
N ILE A 155 9.55 -11.54 -9.04
CA ILE A 155 8.78 -12.51 -9.83
C ILE A 155 7.85 -11.78 -10.80
N PHE A 156 7.22 -10.68 -10.39
CA PHE A 156 6.41 -9.84 -11.26
C PHE A 156 7.23 -9.22 -12.40
N ASP A 157 8.40 -8.65 -12.10
CA ASP A 157 9.30 -8.10 -13.11
C ASP A 157 9.76 -9.16 -14.11
N LEU A 158 10.13 -10.35 -13.60
CA LEU A 158 10.52 -11.47 -14.45
C LEU A 158 9.37 -11.94 -15.34
N ALA A 159 8.15 -12.05 -14.81
CA ALA A 159 6.96 -12.38 -15.59
C ALA A 159 6.71 -11.36 -16.72
N ASN A 160 6.89 -10.07 -16.44
CA ASN A 160 6.78 -9.00 -17.43
C ASN A 160 7.85 -9.13 -18.54
N ILE A 161 9.07 -9.49 -18.19
CA ILE A 161 10.17 -9.71 -19.15
C ILE A 161 9.83 -10.92 -20.01
N LEU A 162 9.46 -12.04 -19.41
CA LEU A 162 9.09 -13.26 -20.13
C LEU A 162 7.94 -13.03 -21.10
N LEU A 163 6.90 -12.32 -20.66
CA LEU A 163 5.78 -11.95 -21.53
C LEU A 163 6.22 -11.15 -22.75
N LYS A 164 7.16 -10.20 -22.57
CA LYS A 164 7.74 -9.41 -23.68
C LYS A 164 8.61 -10.25 -24.62
N LEU A 165 9.22 -11.31 -24.11
CA LEU A 165 10.06 -12.23 -24.92
C LEU A 165 9.24 -13.30 -25.65
N GLY A 166 7.93 -13.36 -25.43
CA GLY A 166 7.07 -14.35 -26.04
C GLY A 166 6.99 -15.67 -25.26
N GLU A 167 7.42 -15.69 -24.01
CA GLU A 167 7.37 -16.85 -23.12
C GLU A 167 6.09 -16.80 -22.25
N GLN A 168 4.92 -16.81 -22.92
CA GLN A 168 3.62 -16.57 -22.30
C GLN A 168 3.27 -17.64 -21.27
N GLU A 169 3.56 -18.90 -21.54
CA GLU A 169 3.23 -20.02 -20.63
C GLU A 169 3.95 -19.86 -19.28
N ILE A 170 5.24 -19.56 -19.32
CA ILE A 170 6.04 -19.34 -18.12
C ILE A 170 5.60 -18.07 -17.38
N ALA A 171 5.30 -17.00 -18.11
CA ALA A 171 4.78 -15.76 -17.52
C ALA A 171 3.46 -15.99 -16.78
N LEU A 172 2.54 -16.81 -17.33
CA LEU A 172 1.29 -17.19 -16.69
C LEU A 172 1.51 -17.88 -15.35
N GLU A 173 2.46 -18.81 -15.27
CA GLU A 173 2.79 -19.50 -14.02
C GLU A 173 3.27 -18.52 -12.93
N PHE A 174 4.14 -17.58 -13.30
CA PHE A 174 4.63 -16.57 -12.37
C PHE A 174 3.54 -15.62 -11.87
N TYR A 175 2.66 -15.08 -12.74
CA TYR A 175 1.54 -14.26 -12.29
C TYR A 175 0.58 -15.04 -11.38
N ARG A 176 0.29 -16.31 -11.70
CA ARG A 176 -0.55 -17.17 -10.83
C ARG A 176 0.11 -17.38 -9.47
N SER A 177 1.43 -17.55 -9.41
CA SER A 177 2.14 -17.73 -8.13
C SER A 177 2.04 -16.50 -7.22
N ILE A 178 2.09 -15.29 -7.79
CA ILE A 178 1.89 -14.05 -7.05
C ILE A 178 0.47 -13.98 -6.48
N ILE A 179 -0.54 -14.28 -7.31
CA ILE A 179 -1.95 -14.28 -6.88
C ILE A 179 -2.18 -15.32 -5.78
N SER A 180 -1.61 -16.54 -5.91
CA SER A 180 -1.75 -17.59 -4.90
C SER A 180 -1.14 -17.19 -3.55
N SER A 181 -0.15 -16.30 -3.57
CA SER A 181 0.46 -15.69 -2.38
C SER A 181 -0.39 -14.56 -1.78
N LYS A 182 -1.60 -14.34 -2.29
CA LYS A 182 -2.58 -13.30 -1.90
C LYS A 182 -2.13 -11.86 -2.17
N PHE A 183 -1.07 -11.66 -2.95
CA PHE A 183 -0.70 -10.32 -3.43
C PHE A 183 -1.42 -10.04 -4.75
N ASN A 184 -2.53 -9.31 -4.66
CA ASN A 184 -3.41 -9.04 -5.78
C ASN A 184 -3.34 -7.55 -6.14
N SER A 185 -3.15 -7.25 -7.42
CA SER A 185 -3.29 -5.89 -7.93
C SER A 185 -3.92 -5.89 -9.31
N ARG A 186 -4.44 -4.73 -9.72
CA ARG A 186 -4.98 -4.53 -11.07
C ARG A 186 -3.94 -4.85 -12.14
N GLU A 187 -2.70 -4.46 -11.92
CA GLU A 187 -1.58 -4.65 -12.84
C GLU A 187 -1.29 -6.13 -13.05
N ILE A 188 -1.30 -6.92 -11.95
CA ILE A 188 -1.08 -8.36 -12.04
C ILE A 188 -2.19 -9.04 -12.85
N TYR A 189 -3.45 -8.69 -12.56
CA TYR A 189 -4.58 -9.26 -13.30
C TYR A 189 -4.61 -8.83 -14.76
N ASN A 190 -4.28 -7.57 -15.07
CA ASN A 190 -4.19 -7.09 -16.44
C ASN A 190 -3.10 -7.83 -17.22
N ASN A 191 -1.91 -7.98 -16.64
CA ASN A 191 -0.81 -8.68 -17.29
C ASN A 191 -1.07 -10.18 -17.42
N LEU A 192 -1.72 -10.79 -16.42
CA LEU A 192 -2.19 -12.18 -16.50
C LEU A 192 -3.19 -12.36 -17.65
N ALA A 193 -4.17 -11.46 -17.77
CA ALA A 193 -5.17 -11.51 -18.84
C ALA A 193 -4.51 -11.33 -20.22
N LEU A 194 -3.55 -10.41 -20.34
CA LEU A 194 -2.77 -10.22 -21.56
C LEU A 194 -1.96 -11.48 -21.90
N ALA A 195 -1.31 -12.10 -20.91
CA ALA A 195 -0.57 -13.33 -21.11
C ALA A 195 -1.47 -14.48 -21.63
N TYR A 196 -2.68 -14.63 -21.07
CA TYR A 196 -3.67 -15.58 -21.57
C TYR A 196 -4.10 -15.31 -23.01
N LEU A 197 -4.35 -14.04 -23.33
CA LEU A 197 -4.73 -13.65 -24.70
C LEU A 197 -3.64 -13.99 -25.69
N LEU A 198 -2.39 -13.62 -25.41
CA LEU A 198 -1.26 -13.89 -26.29
C LEU A 198 -1.00 -15.40 -26.43
N TYR A 199 -1.05 -16.16 -25.34
CA TYR A 199 -0.92 -17.60 -25.34
C TYR A 199 -2.01 -18.28 -26.20
N SER A 200 -3.26 -17.81 -26.11
CA SER A 200 -4.35 -18.36 -26.92
C SER A 200 -4.17 -18.13 -28.41
N ILE A 201 -3.55 -17.03 -28.80
CA ILE A 201 -3.23 -16.72 -30.21
C ILE A 201 -2.11 -17.63 -30.72
N GLU A 202 -1.12 -17.93 -29.88
CA GLU A 202 0.03 -18.78 -30.27
C GLU A 202 -0.36 -20.24 -30.54
N ILE A 203 -1.33 -20.77 -29.78
CA ILE A 203 -1.79 -22.17 -29.92
C ILE A 203 -2.95 -22.34 -30.89
N SER A 204 -3.41 -21.27 -31.55
CA SER A 204 -4.49 -21.30 -32.56
C SER A 204 -3.97 -21.48 -33.97
#